data_1ab8f4d873ccdfc6f33e66cf6794d493
#
_entry.id   1ab8f4d873ccdfc6f33e66cf6794d493
#
_cell.length_a   1.000
_cell.length_b   1.000
_cell.length_c   1.000
_cell.angle_alpha   90.00
_cell.angle_beta   90.00
_cell.angle_gamma   90.00
#
_symmetry.space_group_name_H-M   'P 1'
#
loop_
_entity.id
_entity.type
_entity.pdbx_description
1 polymer ?
#
loop_
_entity_poly.entity_id
_entity_poly.type
_entity_poly.pdbx_seq_one_letter_code
_entity_poly.pdbx_strand_id
1 'polypeptide(L)'
;ERRIQILQTLAAMLEQPGAERITTAALSSRLDVSEAALYRHFASKAQMFEGLIDFIETSVFTLINQIVERDADPRTQVHKMLTVLLQFGEKNPGMARVMAGDALVFENERLIARMNQFFDRYESQLRQSLR
;
A
#
# COMPACT_ATOMS: atom_id res chain seq x y z
N GLU A 1 -13.95 0.90 11.37
CA GLU A 1 -14.47 0.02 10.34
C GLU A 1 -13.66 -1.26 10.21
N ARG A 2 -14.34 -2.38 10.00
CA ARG A 2 -13.69 -3.71 9.99
C ARG A 2 -12.72 -3.88 8.81
N ARG A 3 -13.06 -3.37 7.63
CA ARG A 3 -12.18 -3.48 6.45
C ARG A 3 -10.82 -2.82 6.70
N ILE A 4 -10.85 -1.62 7.24
CA ILE A 4 -9.62 -0.88 7.57
C ILE A 4 -8.82 -1.61 8.64
N GLN A 5 -9.50 -2.15 9.64
CA GLN A 5 -8.86 -2.90 10.71
C GLN A 5 -8.14 -4.15 10.18
N ILE A 6 -8.75 -4.85 9.22
CA ILE A 6 -8.12 -6.01 8.57
C ILE A 6 -6.85 -5.59 7.85
N LEU A 7 -6.92 -4.50 7.07
CA LEU A 7 -5.76 -4.01 6.32
C LEU A 7 -4.65 -3.51 7.25
N GLN A 8 -4.99 -2.84 8.33
CA GLN A 8 -4.01 -2.38 9.31
C GLN A 8 -3.29 -3.54 9.99
N THR A 9 -4.04 -4.60 10.31
CA THR A 9 -3.47 -5.79 10.93
C THR A 9 -2.56 -6.54 9.96
N LEU A 10 -2.98 -6.66 8.70
CA LEU A 10 -2.15 -7.26 7.66
C LEU A 10 -0.82 -6.50 7.52
N ALA A 11 -0.88 -5.18 7.45
CA ALA A 11 0.32 -4.34 7.35
C ALA A 11 1.22 -4.53 8.56
N ALA A 12 0.64 -4.59 9.77
CA ALA A 12 1.41 -4.80 10.99
C ALA A 12 2.11 -6.15 11.00
N MET A 13 1.46 -7.20 10.51
CA MET A 13 2.07 -8.52 10.40
C MET A 13 3.22 -8.54 9.41
N LEU A 14 3.13 -7.75 8.34
CA LEU A 14 4.20 -7.65 7.34
C LEU A 14 5.44 -6.93 7.88
N GLU A 15 5.33 -6.18 8.96
CA GLU A 15 6.47 -5.52 9.60
C GLU A 15 7.41 -6.52 10.29
N GLN A 16 6.93 -7.72 10.61
CA GLN A 16 7.72 -8.69 11.36
C GLN A 16 8.88 -9.21 10.53
N PRO A 17 10.14 -9.13 11.03
CA PRO A 17 11.29 -9.68 10.31
C PRO A 17 11.11 -11.20 10.11
N GLY A 18 11.41 -11.67 8.90
CA GLY A 18 11.31 -13.08 8.58
C GLY A 18 9.91 -13.58 8.32
N ALA A 19 8.90 -12.71 8.28
CA ALA A 19 7.56 -13.08 7.89
C ALA A 19 7.57 -13.38 6.39
N GLU A 20 7.68 -14.66 6.04
CA GLU A 20 7.79 -15.06 4.64
C GLU A 20 6.43 -15.02 3.95
N ARG A 21 5.41 -15.54 4.60
CA ARG A 21 4.07 -15.61 4.03
C ARG A 21 3.02 -15.46 5.12
N ILE A 22 2.12 -14.53 4.92
CA ILE A 22 0.99 -14.33 5.82
C ILE A 22 -0.13 -15.28 5.41
N THR A 23 -0.69 -16.02 6.38
CA THR A 23 -1.84 -16.87 6.14
C THR A 23 -3.11 -16.21 6.65
N THR A 24 -4.25 -16.54 6.04
CA THR A 24 -5.54 -16.04 6.52
C THR A 24 -5.86 -16.56 7.91
N ALA A 25 -5.40 -17.77 8.24
CA ALA A 25 -5.55 -18.32 9.60
C ALA A 25 -4.81 -17.46 10.63
N ALA A 26 -3.57 -17.08 10.34
CA ALA A 26 -2.80 -16.21 11.24
C ALA A 26 -3.44 -14.84 11.39
N LEU A 27 -3.93 -14.29 10.28
CA LEU A 27 -4.59 -12.98 10.27
C LEU A 27 -5.87 -13.00 11.09
N SER A 28 -6.73 -14.02 10.91
CA SER A 28 -7.97 -14.17 11.66
C SER A 28 -7.72 -14.36 13.15
N SER A 29 -6.69 -15.14 13.49
CA SER A 29 -6.29 -15.34 14.89
C SER A 29 -5.88 -14.04 15.55
N ARG A 30 -5.11 -13.22 14.83
CA ARG A 30 -4.63 -11.93 15.34
C ARG A 30 -5.77 -10.95 15.57
N LEU A 31 -6.80 -11.02 14.72
CA LEU A 31 -7.99 -10.17 14.82
C LEU A 31 -9.03 -10.72 15.78
N ASP A 32 -8.85 -11.94 16.27
CA ASP A 32 -9.80 -12.66 17.11
C ASP A 32 -11.17 -12.80 16.43
N VAL A 33 -11.13 -13.20 15.16
CA VAL A 33 -12.33 -13.46 14.36
C VAL A 33 -12.13 -14.76 13.59
N SER A 34 -13.20 -15.32 13.04
CA SER A 34 -13.11 -16.51 12.19
C SER A 34 -12.61 -16.15 10.80
N GLU A 35 -12.05 -17.13 10.08
CA GLU A 35 -11.68 -16.92 8.68
C GLU A 35 -12.90 -16.56 7.83
N ALA A 36 -14.07 -17.14 8.13
CA ALA A 36 -15.32 -16.79 7.45
C ALA A 36 -15.63 -15.30 7.58
N ALA A 37 -15.35 -14.71 8.73
CA ALA A 37 -15.57 -13.27 8.95
C ALA A 37 -14.66 -12.43 8.06
N LEU A 38 -13.40 -12.87 7.83
CA LEU A 38 -12.51 -12.20 6.90
C LEU A 38 -13.08 -12.22 5.47
N TYR A 39 -13.57 -13.38 5.04
CA TYR A 39 -14.08 -13.56 3.68
C TYR A 39 -15.41 -12.83 3.43
N ARG A 40 -16.06 -12.34 4.46
CA ARG A 40 -17.22 -11.42 4.29
C ARG A 40 -16.78 -10.05 3.78
N HIS A 41 -15.56 -9.64 4.10
CA HIS A 41 -15.04 -8.32 3.72
C HIS A 41 -14.16 -8.37 2.48
N PHE A 42 -13.45 -9.48 2.27
CA PHE A 42 -12.56 -9.66 1.12
C PHE A 42 -12.76 -11.07 0.59
N ALA A 43 -13.04 -11.21 -0.69
CA ALA A 43 -13.34 -12.50 -1.30
C ALA A 43 -12.16 -13.48 -1.30
N SER A 44 -10.92 -12.95 -1.22
CA SER A 44 -9.71 -13.75 -1.23
C SER A 44 -8.57 -13.00 -0.53
N LYS A 45 -7.50 -13.73 -0.22
CA LYS A 45 -6.26 -13.14 0.30
C LYS A 45 -5.68 -12.13 -0.70
N ALA A 46 -5.73 -12.46 -1.99
CA ALA A 46 -5.26 -11.54 -3.04
C ALA A 46 -6.03 -10.21 -2.99
N GLN A 47 -7.34 -10.25 -2.74
CA GLN A 47 -8.13 -9.03 -2.61
C GLN A 47 -7.77 -8.22 -1.36
N MET A 48 -7.34 -8.89 -0.29
CA MET A 48 -6.84 -8.18 0.89
C MET A 48 -5.58 -7.38 0.56
N PHE A 49 -4.65 -7.97 -0.19
CA PHE A 49 -3.46 -7.28 -0.65
C PHE A 49 -3.80 -6.16 -1.64
N GLU A 50 -4.75 -6.40 -2.55
CA GLU A 50 -5.22 -5.34 -3.45
C GLU A 50 -5.81 -4.16 -2.67
N GLY A 51 -6.59 -4.45 -1.63
CA GLY A 51 -7.12 -3.41 -0.75
C GLY A 51 -6.02 -2.61 -0.06
N LEU A 52 -4.94 -3.30 0.33
CA LEU A 52 -3.78 -2.64 0.92
C LEU A 52 -3.08 -1.73 -0.09
N ILE A 53 -2.90 -2.21 -1.33
CA ILE A 53 -2.30 -1.42 -2.41
C ILE A 53 -3.19 -0.21 -2.73
N ASP A 54 -4.51 -0.39 -2.79
CA ASP A 54 -5.46 0.71 -2.99
C ASP A 54 -5.33 1.76 -1.89
N PHE A 55 -5.17 1.32 -0.64
CA PHE A 55 -4.96 2.22 0.49
C PHE A 55 -3.65 3.01 0.33
N ILE A 56 -2.57 2.34 -0.07
CA ILE A 56 -1.28 2.99 -0.33
C ILE A 56 -1.47 4.08 -1.40
N GLU A 57 -2.08 3.73 -2.52
CA GLU A 57 -2.27 4.66 -3.63
C GLU A 57 -3.13 5.85 -3.22
N THR A 58 -4.25 5.61 -2.57
CA THR A 58 -5.15 6.67 -2.10
C THR A 58 -4.44 7.60 -1.12
N SER A 59 -3.69 7.04 -0.17
CA SER A 59 -2.97 7.83 0.84
C SER A 59 -1.91 8.72 0.21
N VAL A 60 -1.10 8.15 -0.68
CA VAL A 60 -0.02 8.89 -1.34
C VAL A 60 -0.58 9.95 -2.28
N PHE A 61 -1.55 9.60 -3.14
CA PHE A 61 -2.07 10.54 -4.13
C PHE A 61 -2.96 11.62 -3.55
N THR A 62 -3.59 11.40 -2.39
CA THR A 62 -4.28 12.48 -1.68
C THR A 62 -3.31 13.60 -1.35
N LEU A 63 -2.11 13.25 -0.86
CA LEU A 63 -1.08 14.23 -0.52
C LEU A 63 -0.46 14.84 -1.77
N ILE A 64 -0.22 14.04 -2.81
CA ILE A 64 0.33 14.53 -4.09
C ILE A 64 -0.63 15.56 -4.71
N ASN A 65 -1.93 15.27 -4.72
CA ASN A 65 -2.91 16.21 -5.28
C ASN A 65 -2.92 17.54 -4.54
N GLN A 66 -2.75 17.52 -3.21
CA GLN A 66 -2.63 18.73 -2.43
C GLN A 66 -1.38 19.52 -2.79
N ILE A 67 -0.25 18.84 -3.01
CA ILE A 67 1.01 19.46 -3.42
C ILE A 67 0.84 20.18 -4.76
N VAL A 68 0.25 19.49 -5.74
CA VAL A 68 0.03 20.04 -7.08
C VAL A 68 -0.87 21.26 -7.04
N GLU A 69 -1.88 21.28 -6.19
CA GLU A 69 -2.78 22.43 -6.05
C GLU A 69 -2.13 23.63 -5.37
N ARG A 70 -1.27 23.39 -4.39
CA ARG A 70 -0.73 24.46 -3.53
C ARG A 70 0.57 25.05 -4.01
N ASP A 71 1.40 24.24 -4.67
CA ASP A 71 2.76 24.67 -5.05
C ASP A 71 2.85 24.87 -6.55
N ALA A 72 3.16 26.10 -6.97
CA ALA A 72 3.27 26.43 -8.39
C ALA A 72 4.63 26.06 -8.99
N ASP A 73 5.68 25.97 -8.16
CA ASP A 73 7.02 25.68 -8.63
C ASP A 73 7.23 24.19 -8.89
N PRO A 74 7.60 23.79 -10.13
CA PRO A 74 7.80 22.39 -10.46
C PRO A 74 8.84 21.68 -9.58
N ARG A 75 9.93 22.31 -9.25
CA ARG A 75 10.98 21.73 -8.40
C ARG A 75 10.47 21.45 -7.00
N THR A 76 9.70 22.38 -6.45
CA THR A 76 9.08 22.22 -5.14
C THR A 76 8.08 21.07 -5.16
N GLN A 77 7.27 20.96 -6.21
CA GLN A 77 6.32 19.86 -6.35
C GLN A 77 7.04 18.50 -6.33
N VAL A 78 8.07 18.36 -7.17
CA VAL A 78 8.81 17.08 -7.28
C VAL A 78 9.48 16.74 -5.94
N HIS A 79 10.13 17.73 -5.31
CA HIS A 79 10.78 17.52 -4.01
C HIS A 79 9.78 17.02 -2.96
N LYS A 80 8.62 17.64 -2.89
CA LYS A 80 7.58 17.25 -1.92
C LYS A 80 6.97 15.88 -2.24
N MET A 81 6.81 15.56 -3.52
CA MET A 81 6.31 14.23 -3.92
C MET A 81 7.26 13.12 -3.49
N LEU A 82 8.56 13.31 -3.70
CA LEU A 82 9.58 12.36 -3.26
C LEU A 82 9.59 12.23 -1.74
N THR A 83 9.47 13.35 -1.04
CA THR A 83 9.42 13.37 0.42
C THR A 83 8.20 12.60 0.94
N VAL A 84 7.03 12.79 0.31
CA VAL A 84 5.80 12.06 0.68
C VAL A 84 6.01 10.55 0.56
N LEU A 85 6.57 10.10 -0.56
CA LEU A 85 6.78 8.68 -0.80
C LEU A 85 7.74 8.08 0.23
N LEU A 86 8.86 8.75 0.49
CA LEU A 86 9.86 8.27 1.46
C LEU A 86 9.31 8.27 2.88
N GLN A 87 8.60 9.31 3.28
CA GLN A 87 8.00 9.39 4.61
C GLN A 87 6.90 8.35 4.79
N PHE A 88 6.11 8.10 3.74
CA PHE A 88 5.09 7.08 3.81
C PHE A 88 5.72 5.70 4.10
N GLY A 89 6.80 5.37 3.38
CA GLY A 89 7.53 4.11 3.60
C GLY A 89 8.13 4.02 4.99
N GLU A 90 8.71 5.11 5.50
CA GLU A 90 9.31 5.14 6.85
C GLU A 90 8.25 4.94 7.95
N LYS A 91 7.10 5.56 7.79
CA LYS A 91 6.01 5.47 8.78
C LYS A 91 5.23 4.17 8.69
N ASN A 92 5.29 3.50 7.55
CA ASN A 92 4.50 2.30 7.28
C ASN A 92 5.39 1.19 6.74
N PRO A 93 6.28 0.61 7.58
CA PRO A 93 7.27 -0.36 7.09
C PRO A 93 6.66 -1.63 6.49
N GLY A 94 5.49 -2.08 6.98
CA GLY A 94 4.80 -3.22 6.37
C GLY A 94 4.32 -2.90 4.96
N MET A 95 3.78 -1.71 4.75
CA MET A 95 3.34 -1.25 3.44
C MET A 95 4.55 -1.01 2.51
N ALA A 96 5.68 -0.56 3.07
CA ALA A 96 6.91 -0.40 2.29
C ALA A 96 7.38 -1.74 1.71
N ARG A 97 7.21 -2.85 2.44
CA ARG A 97 7.52 -4.18 1.93
C ARG A 97 6.64 -4.58 0.74
N VAL A 98 5.36 -4.19 0.78
CA VAL A 98 4.46 -4.41 -0.36
C VAL A 98 4.91 -3.57 -1.55
N MET A 99 5.25 -2.30 -1.33
CA MET A 99 5.70 -1.39 -2.38
C MET A 99 7.01 -1.86 -3.03
N ALA A 100 7.93 -2.39 -2.23
CA ALA A 100 9.20 -2.95 -2.72
C ALA A 100 9.01 -4.29 -3.45
N GLY A 101 7.88 -4.93 -3.26
CA GLY A 101 7.54 -6.18 -3.93
C GLY A 101 7.96 -7.44 -3.18
N ASP A 102 8.80 -7.35 -2.14
CA ASP A 102 9.27 -8.56 -1.44
C ASP A 102 8.15 -9.28 -0.68
N ALA A 103 7.16 -8.55 -0.20
CA ALA A 103 6.00 -9.14 0.46
C ALA A 103 5.05 -9.83 -0.54
N LEU A 104 5.23 -9.64 -1.83
CA LEU A 104 4.37 -10.19 -2.88
C LEU A 104 4.98 -11.41 -3.59
N VAL A 105 6.20 -11.81 -3.22
CA VAL A 105 6.93 -12.87 -3.91
C VAL A 105 6.16 -14.19 -3.96
N PHE A 106 5.48 -14.54 -2.86
CA PHE A 106 4.71 -15.79 -2.78
C PHE A 106 3.22 -15.59 -3.00
N GLU A 107 2.82 -14.40 -3.45
CA GLU A 107 1.42 -14.07 -3.65
C GLU A 107 1.06 -14.11 -5.13
N ASN A 108 -0.20 -13.83 -5.46
CA ASN A 108 -0.68 -13.84 -6.84
C ASN A 108 0.09 -12.82 -7.70
N GLU A 109 0.51 -13.24 -8.90
CA GLU A 109 1.29 -12.41 -9.83
C GLU A 109 0.61 -11.08 -10.19
N ARG A 110 -0.72 -11.05 -10.22
CA ARG A 110 -1.45 -9.82 -10.52
C ARG A 110 -1.19 -8.71 -9.50
N LEU A 111 -0.76 -9.07 -8.28
CA LEU A 111 -0.46 -8.09 -7.24
C LEU A 111 0.79 -7.29 -7.57
N ILE A 112 1.79 -7.94 -8.17
CA ILE A 112 2.99 -7.23 -8.63
C ILE A 112 2.61 -6.27 -9.76
N ALA A 113 1.78 -6.72 -10.70
CA ALA A 113 1.28 -5.86 -11.78
C ALA A 113 0.49 -4.67 -11.22
N ARG A 114 -0.35 -4.90 -10.21
CA ARG A 114 -1.12 -3.83 -9.57
C ARG A 114 -0.21 -2.82 -8.88
N MET A 115 0.84 -3.29 -8.20
CA MET A 115 1.79 -2.38 -7.54
C MET A 115 2.55 -1.57 -8.58
N ASN A 116 2.91 -2.17 -9.70
CA ASN A 116 3.57 -1.47 -10.80
C ASN A 116 2.67 -0.38 -11.39
N GLN A 117 1.37 -0.58 -11.44
CA GLN A 117 0.42 0.45 -11.89
C GLN A 117 0.49 1.70 -11.02
N PHE A 118 0.64 1.52 -9.70
CA PHE A 118 0.83 2.65 -8.79
C PHE A 118 2.09 3.43 -9.16
N PHE A 119 3.21 2.75 -9.37
CA PHE A 119 4.47 3.40 -9.70
C PHE A 119 4.42 4.06 -11.08
N ASP A 120 3.73 3.47 -12.04
CA ASP A 120 3.54 4.09 -13.36
C ASP A 120 2.77 5.39 -13.23
N ARG A 121 1.72 5.41 -12.42
CA ARG A 121 0.94 6.62 -12.15
C ARG A 121 1.80 7.68 -11.43
N TYR A 122 2.61 7.24 -10.48
CA TYR A 122 3.51 8.12 -9.74
C TYR A 122 4.54 8.76 -10.68
N GLU A 123 5.17 7.94 -11.55
CA GLU A 123 6.11 8.42 -12.55
C GLU A 123 5.46 9.42 -13.50
N SER A 124 4.26 9.13 -13.97
CA SER A 124 3.52 10.03 -14.85
C SER A 124 3.27 11.38 -14.19
N GLN A 125 2.95 11.38 -12.89
CA GLN A 125 2.73 12.62 -12.14
C GLN A 125 4.02 13.42 -12.01
N LEU A 126 5.16 12.75 -11.76
CA LEU A 126 6.46 13.43 -11.71
C LEU A 126 6.78 14.11 -13.04
N ARG A 127 6.59 13.40 -14.15
CA ARG A 127 6.82 13.95 -15.48
C ARG A 127 5.92 15.14 -15.76
N GLN A 128 4.65 15.05 -15.38
CA GLN A 128 3.69 16.13 -15.59
C GLN A 128 4.09 17.38 -14.80
N SER A 129 4.58 17.21 -13.58
CA SER A 129 5.02 18.33 -12.74
C SER A 129 6.27 19.02 -13.28
N LEU A 130 7.10 18.32 -14.07
CA LEU A 130 8.32 18.88 -14.65
C LEU A 130 8.10 19.59 -15.99
N ARG A 131 6.90 19.56 -16.53
CA ARG A 131 6.58 20.23 -17.82
C ARG A 131 6.31 21.75 -17.70
#